data_b9131790961c63936fa36b5d82e4dfbe
#
_entry.id   b9131790961c63936fa36b5d82e4dfbe
#
_cell.length_a   1.000
_cell.length_b   1.000
_cell.length_c   1.000
_cell.angle_alpha   90.00
_cell.angle_beta   90.00
_cell.angle_gamma   90.00
#
_symmetry.space_group_name_H-M   'P 1'
#
loop_
_entity.id
_entity.type
_entity.pdbx_description
1 polymer ?
#
loop_
_entity_poly.entity_id
_entity_poly.type
_entity_poly.pdbx_seq_one_letter_code
_entity_poly.pdbx_strand_id
1 'polypeptide(L)'
;MLEAPLDEHQAETLAHQLKALADPVRLRLVSIVATAPTGTVCACNLPGALGKSQPTVSHHLTQLVNAGVLEREQRGKWAWFRLASNQLGAIRSALGEGADHHHVAKPTVLFLCVHNAGRSQMAAGFMRSIAGDRVEVFSAGSAPGEQLNPMAVAAMRERDIDITDAAPQRWTDDMARTADVIVTMGCGDECPIYPGTRVVDWELRDPAGQEIELVRAVRDEIEQLVIGLANELTPACCA
;
A
#
# COMPACT_ATOMS: atom_id res chain seq x y z
N MET A 1 -24.69 -7.67 -9.20
CA MET A 1 -25.99 -6.97 -9.00
C MET A 1 -25.74 -5.51 -9.35
N LEU A 2 -26.54 -4.91 -10.23
CA LEU A 2 -26.48 -3.47 -10.48
C LEU A 2 -26.94 -2.79 -9.17
N GLU A 3 -26.09 -1.95 -8.58
CA GLU A 3 -26.50 -1.10 -7.47
C GLU A 3 -27.64 -0.19 -7.93
N ALA A 4 -28.63 0.01 -7.06
CA ALA A 4 -29.74 0.90 -7.39
C ALA A 4 -29.26 2.34 -7.59
N PRO A 5 -29.83 3.11 -8.54
CA PRO A 5 -29.48 4.52 -8.70
C PRO A 5 -29.77 5.29 -7.39
N LEU A 6 -29.04 6.40 -7.18
CA LEU A 6 -29.24 7.26 -6.02
C LEU A 6 -30.71 7.71 -5.92
N ASP A 7 -31.27 7.63 -4.73
CA ASP A 7 -32.53 8.30 -4.45
C ASP A 7 -32.35 9.83 -4.39
N GLU A 8 -33.46 10.58 -4.38
CA GLU A 8 -33.46 12.04 -4.43
C GLU A 8 -32.71 12.65 -3.24
N HIS A 9 -32.91 12.14 -2.02
CA HIS A 9 -32.25 12.62 -0.80
C HIS A 9 -30.75 12.36 -0.80
N GLN A 10 -30.33 11.18 -1.25
CA GLN A 10 -28.92 10.83 -1.44
C GLN A 10 -28.26 11.76 -2.45
N ALA A 11 -28.93 12.00 -3.58
CA ALA A 11 -28.42 12.89 -4.63
C ALA A 11 -28.27 14.35 -4.13
N GLU A 12 -29.24 14.87 -3.40
CA GLU A 12 -29.17 16.21 -2.80
C GLU A 12 -28.02 16.34 -1.79
N THR A 13 -27.88 15.36 -0.89
CA THR A 13 -26.82 15.32 0.12
C THR A 13 -25.43 15.32 -0.55
N LEU A 14 -25.26 14.45 -1.54
CA LEU A 14 -24.02 14.34 -2.30
C LEU A 14 -23.70 15.61 -3.07
N ALA A 15 -24.71 16.20 -3.74
CA ALA A 15 -24.53 17.44 -4.48
C ALA A 15 -24.10 18.59 -3.55
N HIS A 16 -24.62 18.66 -2.33
CA HIS A 16 -24.22 19.63 -1.33
C HIS A 16 -22.76 19.46 -0.92
N GLN A 17 -22.32 18.24 -0.69
CA GLN A 17 -20.93 17.92 -0.33
C GLN A 17 -19.96 18.23 -1.49
N LEU A 18 -20.29 17.81 -2.71
CA LEU A 18 -19.46 18.09 -3.90
C LEU A 18 -19.34 19.59 -4.15
N LYS A 19 -20.44 20.36 -3.97
CA LYS A 19 -20.42 21.80 -4.07
C LYS A 19 -19.54 22.46 -3.00
N ALA A 20 -19.53 21.89 -1.79
CA ALA A 20 -18.62 22.35 -0.74
C ALA A 20 -17.15 22.03 -1.05
N LEU A 21 -16.85 20.95 -1.77
CA LEU A 21 -15.50 20.61 -2.17
C LEU A 21 -15.01 21.37 -3.41
N ALA A 22 -15.89 21.94 -4.22
CA ALA A 22 -15.57 22.64 -5.46
C ALA A 22 -14.93 24.04 -5.21
N ASP A 23 -13.83 24.04 -4.42
CA ASP A 23 -13.00 25.20 -4.12
C ASP A 23 -11.58 24.76 -3.80
N PRO A 24 -10.53 25.35 -4.42
CA PRO A 24 -9.16 24.88 -4.26
C PRO A 24 -8.62 24.98 -2.85
N VAL A 25 -9.06 25.98 -2.06
CA VAL A 25 -8.62 26.11 -0.64
C VAL A 25 -9.25 25.02 0.20
N ARG A 26 -10.53 24.71 -0.02
CA ARG A 26 -11.24 23.64 0.69
C ARG A 26 -10.70 22.26 0.36
N LEU A 27 -10.38 21.98 -0.91
CA LEU A 27 -9.72 20.74 -1.30
C LEU A 27 -8.36 20.57 -0.62
N ARG A 28 -7.55 21.65 -0.56
CA ARG A 28 -6.27 21.60 0.17
C ARG A 28 -6.46 21.40 1.67
N LEU A 29 -7.47 22.02 2.30
CA LEU A 29 -7.81 21.77 3.70
C LEU A 29 -8.15 20.31 3.97
N VAL A 30 -9.02 19.73 3.14
CA VAL A 30 -9.40 18.31 3.25
C VAL A 30 -8.18 17.41 3.09
N SER A 31 -7.30 17.68 2.11
CA SER A 31 -6.06 16.95 1.91
C SER A 31 -5.14 17.02 3.15
N ILE A 32 -4.93 18.21 3.74
CA ILE A 32 -4.11 18.36 4.95
C ILE A 32 -4.68 17.56 6.12
N VAL A 33 -6.00 17.57 6.30
CA VAL A 33 -6.65 16.81 7.38
C VAL A 33 -6.56 15.29 7.11
N ALA A 34 -6.75 14.88 5.86
CA ALA A 34 -6.70 13.47 5.46
C ALA A 34 -5.30 12.85 5.65
N THR A 35 -4.25 13.62 5.40
CA THR A 35 -2.85 13.17 5.50
C THR A 35 -2.21 13.41 6.86
N ALA A 36 -2.97 13.95 7.83
CA ALA A 36 -2.46 14.19 9.16
C ALA A 36 -2.12 12.88 9.89
N PRO A 37 -0.92 12.71 10.46
CA PRO A 37 -0.50 11.46 11.10
C PRO A 37 -1.42 10.99 12.24
N THR A 38 -2.08 11.93 12.92
CA THR A 38 -3.02 11.65 14.02
C THR A 38 -4.48 11.60 13.56
N GLY A 39 -4.76 11.76 12.27
CA GLY A 39 -6.13 11.88 11.73
C GLY A 39 -6.86 13.16 12.14
N THR A 40 -6.19 14.09 12.88
CA THR A 40 -6.78 15.34 13.36
C THR A 40 -5.82 16.51 13.20
N VAL A 41 -6.31 17.73 12.93
CA VAL A 41 -5.51 18.94 12.77
C VAL A 41 -6.08 20.07 13.60
N CYS A 42 -5.23 20.79 14.33
CA CYS A 42 -5.62 22.04 15.01
C CYS A 42 -5.84 23.17 13.99
N ALA A 43 -6.92 23.93 14.14
CA ALA A 43 -7.16 25.14 13.35
C ALA A 43 -5.99 26.15 13.39
N CYS A 44 -5.22 26.15 14.45
CA CYS A 44 -4.07 27.05 14.66
C CYS A 44 -2.91 26.81 13.67
N ASN A 45 -2.79 25.59 13.12
CA ASN A 45 -1.69 25.20 12.21
C ASN A 45 -2.03 25.44 10.72
N LEU A 46 -3.31 25.62 10.40
CA LEU A 46 -3.79 25.67 9.02
C LEU A 46 -3.48 26.98 8.28
N PRO A 47 -3.50 28.18 8.90
CA PRO A 47 -3.17 29.42 8.21
C PRO A 47 -1.77 29.42 7.60
N GLY A 48 -0.76 28.95 8.35
CA GLY A 48 0.61 28.84 7.87
C GLY A 48 0.75 27.85 6.71
N ALA A 49 0.12 26.68 6.82
CA ALA A 49 0.17 25.63 5.80
C ALA A 49 -0.52 26.05 4.49
N LEU A 50 -1.51 26.94 4.55
CA LEU A 50 -2.27 27.40 3.38
C LEU A 50 -1.80 28.74 2.82
N GLY A 51 -1.00 29.50 3.57
CA GLY A 51 -0.65 30.88 3.24
C GLY A 51 -1.88 31.82 3.22
N LYS A 52 -2.87 31.58 4.12
CA LYS A 52 -4.12 32.34 4.20
C LYS A 52 -4.32 32.90 5.61
N SER A 53 -5.13 33.97 5.72
CA SER A 53 -5.48 34.53 7.02
C SER A 53 -6.35 33.60 7.85
N GLN A 54 -6.26 33.69 9.19
CA GLN A 54 -7.09 32.91 10.11
C GLN A 54 -8.60 33.05 9.84
N PRO A 55 -9.17 34.27 9.60
CA PRO A 55 -10.59 34.39 9.26
C PRO A 55 -10.97 33.65 7.98
N THR A 56 -10.13 33.71 6.95
CA THR A 56 -10.35 32.98 5.67
C THR A 56 -10.38 31.49 5.88
N VAL A 57 -9.40 30.94 6.61
CA VAL A 57 -9.35 29.52 6.93
C VAL A 57 -10.57 29.10 7.75
N SER A 58 -10.95 29.89 8.78
CA SER A 58 -12.14 29.60 9.60
C SER A 58 -13.42 29.57 8.78
N HIS A 59 -13.57 30.45 7.80
CA HIS A 59 -14.71 30.46 6.89
C HIS A 59 -14.78 29.15 6.07
N HIS A 60 -13.67 28.75 5.45
CA HIS A 60 -13.64 27.51 4.67
C HIS A 60 -13.87 26.25 5.53
N LEU A 61 -13.32 26.23 6.75
CA LEU A 61 -13.58 25.13 7.71
C LEU A 61 -15.06 25.04 8.08
N THR A 62 -15.70 26.17 8.32
CA THR A 62 -17.14 26.21 8.62
C THR A 62 -17.97 25.66 7.45
N GLN A 63 -17.63 26.00 6.21
CA GLN A 63 -18.31 25.47 5.02
C GLN A 63 -18.18 23.93 4.93
N LEU A 64 -16.98 23.40 5.19
CA LEU A 64 -16.73 21.97 5.16
C LEU A 64 -17.44 21.20 6.29
N VAL A 65 -17.53 21.82 7.48
CA VAL A 65 -18.28 21.25 8.62
C VAL A 65 -19.79 21.25 8.33
N ASN A 66 -20.32 22.37 7.82
CA ASN A 66 -21.75 22.47 7.48
C ASN A 66 -22.17 21.50 6.37
N ALA A 67 -21.24 21.18 5.48
CA ALA A 67 -21.46 20.17 4.43
C ALA A 67 -21.22 18.72 4.92
N GLY A 68 -20.85 18.53 6.18
CA GLY A 68 -20.59 17.21 6.75
C GLY A 68 -19.30 16.54 6.22
N VAL A 69 -18.40 17.28 5.57
CA VAL A 69 -17.11 16.76 5.09
C VAL A 69 -16.08 16.67 6.22
N LEU A 70 -16.09 17.64 7.12
CA LEU A 70 -15.25 17.66 8.31
C LEU A 70 -16.10 17.65 9.58
N GLU A 71 -15.56 17.06 10.63
CA GLU A 71 -16.07 17.18 11.99
C GLU A 71 -15.15 18.09 12.80
N ARG A 72 -15.78 18.93 13.65
CA ARG A 72 -15.10 19.83 14.57
C ARG A 72 -15.22 19.31 15.99
N GLU A 73 -14.09 19.23 16.68
CA GLU A 73 -14.00 18.91 18.11
C GLU A 73 -13.38 20.09 18.86
N GLN A 74 -13.97 20.50 19.98
CA GLN A 74 -13.41 21.53 20.85
C GLN A 74 -12.56 20.87 21.93
N ARG A 75 -11.25 21.18 21.96
CA ARG A 75 -10.31 20.73 23.01
C ARG A 75 -9.76 21.96 23.75
N GLY A 76 -10.35 22.29 24.90
CA GLY A 76 -10.06 23.51 25.63
C GLY A 76 -10.36 24.75 24.76
N LYS A 77 -9.38 25.64 24.57
CA LYS A 77 -9.50 26.83 23.73
C LYS A 77 -9.24 26.58 22.24
N TRP A 78 -8.89 25.34 21.85
CA TRP A 78 -8.49 25.00 20.49
C TRP A 78 -9.56 24.18 19.77
N ALA A 79 -9.82 24.53 18.50
CA ALA A 79 -10.68 23.75 17.62
C ALA A 79 -9.84 22.77 16.81
N TRP A 80 -10.22 21.50 16.82
CA TRP A 80 -9.62 20.42 16.07
C TRP A 80 -10.58 19.91 15.00
N PHE A 81 -10.04 19.49 13.87
CA PHE A 81 -10.81 19.03 12.73
C PHE A 81 -10.32 17.65 12.29
N ARG A 82 -11.27 16.79 11.91
CA ARG A 82 -11.02 15.48 11.32
C ARG A 82 -11.97 15.24 10.16
N LEU A 83 -11.66 14.28 9.30
CA LEU A 83 -12.62 13.83 8.29
C LEU A 83 -13.84 13.22 8.97
N ALA A 84 -15.03 13.51 8.46
CA ALA A 84 -16.24 12.84 8.89
C ALA A 84 -16.19 11.37 8.43
N SER A 85 -16.42 10.45 9.37
CA SER A 85 -16.40 9.01 9.11
C SER A 85 -17.45 8.67 8.03
N ASN A 86 -17.08 7.91 7.00
CA ASN A 86 -17.90 7.45 5.87
C ASN A 86 -18.22 8.43 4.73
N GLN A 87 -17.88 9.71 4.78
CA GLN A 87 -18.33 10.64 3.73
C GLN A 87 -17.61 10.44 2.38
N LEU A 88 -16.28 10.22 2.39
CA LEU A 88 -15.55 9.92 1.16
C LEU A 88 -15.95 8.54 0.57
N GLY A 89 -16.27 7.59 1.44
CA GLY A 89 -16.83 6.30 1.04
C GLY A 89 -18.21 6.43 0.40
N ALA A 90 -19.07 7.28 0.97
CA ALA A 90 -20.41 7.55 0.42
C ALA A 90 -20.32 8.28 -0.95
N ILE A 91 -19.41 9.24 -1.10
CA ILE A 91 -19.17 9.90 -2.40
C ILE A 91 -18.69 8.87 -3.44
N ARG A 92 -17.75 8.02 -3.09
CA ARG A 92 -17.25 6.96 -3.97
C ARG A 92 -18.34 5.97 -4.36
N SER A 93 -19.10 5.48 -3.38
CA SER A 93 -20.22 4.55 -3.59
C SER A 93 -21.33 5.16 -4.42
N ALA A 94 -21.64 6.45 -4.21
CA ALA A 94 -22.70 7.17 -4.88
C ALA A 94 -22.41 7.58 -6.33
N LEU A 95 -21.13 7.79 -6.66
CA LEU A 95 -20.70 8.04 -8.05
C LEU A 95 -20.70 6.76 -8.89
N GLY A 96 -21.18 5.66 -8.29
CA GLY A 96 -20.96 4.32 -8.74
C GLY A 96 -19.48 4.02 -8.54
N GLU A 97 -19.16 2.96 -7.87
CA GLU A 97 -17.96 2.24 -8.25
C GLU A 97 -18.22 1.94 -9.71
N GLY A 98 -17.84 2.85 -10.60
CA GLY A 98 -18.02 2.63 -12.03
C GLY A 98 -17.56 1.22 -12.27
N ALA A 99 -18.20 0.49 -13.14
CA ALA A 99 -17.71 -0.79 -13.63
C ALA A 99 -16.35 -0.60 -14.33
N ASP A 100 -15.60 0.35 -13.87
CA ASP A 100 -14.18 0.33 -13.85
C ASP A 100 -13.87 -0.97 -13.16
N HIS A 101 -13.45 -1.91 -14.01
CA HIS A 101 -12.49 -2.85 -13.55
C HIS A 101 -11.92 -2.33 -12.22
N HIS A 102 -12.32 -2.96 -11.09
CA HIS A 102 -11.55 -2.85 -9.89
C HIS A 102 -10.11 -3.19 -10.34
N HIS A 103 -9.35 -2.18 -10.71
CA HIS A 103 -8.00 -2.13 -10.27
C HIS A 103 -8.14 -1.93 -8.75
N VAL A 104 -8.53 -2.97 -8.06
CA VAL A 104 -7.92 -3.27 -6.77
C VAL A 104 -6.45 -3.17 -7.14
N ALA A 105 -5.81 -2.06 -6.77
CA ALA A 105 -4.39 -1.90 -7.03
C ALA A 105 -3.82 -3.21 -6.54
N LYS A 106 -3.29 -4.01 -7.50
CA LYS A 106 -2.84 -5.36 -7.18
C LYS A 106 -1.93 -5.19 -6.00
N PRO A 107 -2.13 -5.87 -4.88
CA PRO A 107 -1.25 -5.70 -3.75
C PRO A 107 0.18 -5.90 -4.24
N THR A 108 1.04 -4.97 -3.92
CA THR A 108 2.43 -4.95 -4.36
C THR A 108 3.30 -5.53 -3.27
N VAL A 109 4.07 -6.58 -3.59
CA VAL A 109 5.00 -7.22 -2.67
C VAL A 109 6.44 -7.01 -3.14
N LEU A 110 7.29 -6.52 -2.25
CA LEU A 110 8.72 -6.37 -2.45
C LEU A 110 9.48 -7.38 -1.59
N PHE A 111 10.16 -8.34 -2.24
CA PHE A 111 11.03 -9.30 -1.56
C PHE A 111 12.47 -8.79 -1.52
N LEU A 112 13.04 -8.65 -0.32
CA LEU A 112 14.38 -8.13 -0.09
C LEU A 112 15.29 -9.17 0.57
N CYS A 113 16.50 -9.30 0.04
CA CYS A 113 17.61 -9.98 0.70
C CYS A 113 18.91 -9.21 0.42
N VAL A 114 20.06 -9.68 0.88
CA VAL A 114 21.32 -8.98 0.63
C VAL A 114 21.68 -8.94 -0.86
N HIS A 115 21.79 -10.08 -1.50
CA HIS A 115 22.36 -10.19 -2.86
C HIS A 115 21.33 -10.20 -4.00
N ASN A 116 20.04 -10.34 -3.71
CA ASN A 116 18.98 -10.51 -4.72
C ASN A 116 19.29 -11.62 -5.76
N ALA A 117 20.04 -12.63 -5.37
CA ALA A 117 20.51 -13.70 -6.24
C ALA A 117 19.89 -15.08 -5.93
N GLY A 118 19.35 -15.26 -4.72
CA GLY A 118 18.77 -16.54 -4.26
C GLY A 118 17.39 -16.33 -3.62
N ARG A 119 17.36 -16.13 -2.29
CA ARG A 119 16.12 -16.10 -1.47
C ARG A 119 15.01 -15.22 -2.04
N SER A 120 15.27 -13.94 -2.28
CA SER A 120 14.27 -13.00 -2.80
C SER A 120 13.81 -13.32 -4.23
N GLN A 121 14.67 -13.91 -5.05
CA GLN A 121 14.32 -14.35 -6.39
C GLN A 121 13.45 -15.61 -6.36
N MET A 122 13.75 -16.58 -5.49
CA MET A 122 12.90 -17.76 -5.28
C MET A 122 11.52 -17.35 -4.77
N ALA A 123 11.46 -16.45 -3.77
CA ALA A 123 10.19 -15.93 -3.24
C ALA A 123 9.36 -15.23 -4.31
N ALA A 124 9.98 -14.37 -5.11
CA ALA A 124 9.30 -13.69 -6.22
C ALA A 124 8.81 -14.68 -7.30
N GLY A 125 9.60 -15.71 -7.62
CA GLY A 125 9.22 -16.77 -8.54
C GLY A 125 7.98 -17.54 -8.06
N PHE A 126 7.95 -17.96 -6.80
CA PHE A 126 6.78 -18.61 -6.20
C PHE A 126 5.56 -17.69 -6.15
N MET A 127 5.71 -16.43 -5.73
CA MET A 127 4.58 -15.52 -5.66
C MET A 127 3.97 -15.29 -7.03
N ARG A 128 4.76 -15.11 -8.09
CA ARG A 128 4.27 -14.98 -9.47
C ARG A 128 3.55 -16.25 -9.93
N SER A 129 4.09 -17.41 -9.59
CA SER A 129 3.49 -18.70 -9.95
C SER A 129 2.15 -18.95 -9.23
N ILE A 130 2.06 -18.60 -7.94
CA ILE A 130 0.88 -18.88 -7.09
C ILE A 130 -0.21 -17.82 -7.27
N ALA A 131 0.17 -16.55 -7.24
CA ALA A 131 -0.78 -15.44 -7.29
C ALA A 131 -1.11 -14.99 -8.73
N GLY A 132 -0.25 -15.31 -9.70
CA GLY A 132 -0.40 -14.85 -11.07
C GLY A 132 -0.52 -13.32 -11.15
N ASP A 133 -1.48 -12.87 -11.94
CA ASP A 133 -1.74 -11.43 -12.13
C ASP A 133 -2.46 -10.74 -10.96
N ARG A 134 -2.75 -11.43 -9.87
CA ARG A 134 -3.45 -10.87 -8.70
C ARG A 134 -2.55 -10.06 -7.78
N VAL A 135 -1.23 -10.22 -7.86
CA VAL A 135 -0.22 -9.54 -7.05
C VAL A 135 0.86 -8.97 -7.95
N GLU A 136 1.28 -7.74 -7.71
CA GLU A 136 2.47 -7.17 -8.33
C GLU A 136 3.71 -7.52 -7.50
N VAL A 137 4.75 -8.06 -8.15
CA VAL A 137 5.88 -8.69 -7.44
C VAL A 137 7.19 -8.09 -7.86
N PHE A 138 7.88 -7.49 -6.91
CA PHE A 138 9.26 -7.01 -7.04
C PHE A 138 10.21 -7.82 -6.18
N SER A 139 11.47 -7.87 -6.59
CA SER A 139 12.56 -8.41 -5.79
C SER A 139 13.79 -7.54 -5.93
N ALA A 140 14.51 -7.30 -4.83
CA ALA A 140 15.71 -6.47 -4.83
C ALA A 140 16.67 -6.87 -3.69
N GLY A 141 17.84 -6.22 -3.63
CA GLY A 141 18.83 -6.45 -2.59
C GLY A 141 19.51 -5.17 -2.13
N SER A 142 20.13 -5.20 -0.93
CA SER A 142 20.96 -4.09 -0.42
C SER A 142 22.33 -4.04 -1.10
N ALA A 143 22.89 -5.21 -1.46
CA ALA A 143 24.15 -5.36 -2.17
C ALA A 143 24.00 -6.43 -3.27
N PRO A 144 23.33 -6.11 -4.40
CA PRO A 144 22.99 -7.10 -5.42
C PRO A 144 24.23 -7.75 -6.02
N GLY A 145 24.15 -9.06 -6.24
CA GLY A 145 25.17 -9.83 -6.93
C GLY A 145 25.19 -9.54 -8.43
N GLU A 146 26.20 -10.03 -9.12
CA GLU A 146 26.30 -9.90 -10.59
C GLU A 146 25.35 -10.84 -11.33
N GLN A 147 25.08 -12.02 -10.75
CA GLN A 147 24.30 -13.09 -11.37
C GLN A 147 23.41 -13.80 -10.34
N LEU A 148 22.39 -14.49 -10.83
CA LEU A 148 21.57 -15.39 -10.02
C LEU A 148 22.41 -16.55 -9.48
N ASN A 149 22.07 -17.02 -8.27
CA ASN A 149 22.67 -18.23 -7.73
C ASN A 149 22.25 -19.44 -8.59
N PRO A 150 23.21 -20.14 -9.24
CA PRO A 150 22.88 -21.27 -10.12
C PRO A 150 22.13 -22.41 -9.41
N MET A 151 22.42 -22.63 -8.12
CA MET A 151 21.73 -23.64 -7.31
C MET A 151 20.28 -23.24 -7.02
N ALA A 152 20.01 -21.93 -6.82
CA ALA A 152 18.65 -21.44 -6.68
C ALA A 152 17.86 -21.60 -7.99
N VAL A 153 18.47 -21.30 -9.14
CA VAL A 153 17.87 -21.53 -10.46
C VAL A 153 17.55 -23.03 -10.66
N ALA A 154 18.51 -23.91 -10.35
CA ALA A 154 18.32 -25.35 -10.46
C ALA A 154 17.19 -25.87 -9.55
N ALA A 155 17.17 -25.39 -8.29
CA ALA A 155 16.14 -25.76 -7.33
C ALA A 155 14.74 -25.30 -7.74
N MET A 156 14.60 -24.10 -8.34
CA MET A 156 13.32 -23.59 -8.83
C MET A 156 12.81 -24.34 -10.06
N ARG A 157 13.71 -24.75 -10.95
CA ARG A 157 13.34 -25.60 -12.11
C ARG A 157 12.77 -26.94 -11.70
N GLU A 158 13.17 -27.52 -10.56
CA GLU A 158 12.57 -28.75 -10.02
C GLU A 158 11.09 -28.59 -9.64
N ARG A 159 10.62 -27.34 -9.54
CA ARG A 159 9.22 -26.95 -9.28
C ARG A 159 8.54 -26.36 -10.52
N ASP A 160 9.12 -26.56 -11.70
CA ASP A 160 8.65 -26.00 -12.98
C ASP A 160 8.55 -24.46 -13.00
N ILE A 161 9.38 -23.79 -12.17
CA ILE A 161 9.45 -22.32 -12.11
C ILE A 161 10.80 -21.88 -12.68
N ASP A 162 10.76 -21.13 -13.79
CA ASP A 162 11.94 -20.49 -14.36
C ASP A 162 12.10 -19.06 -13.82
N ILE A 163 13.26 -18.79 -13.25
CA ILE A 163 13.65 -17.48 -12.74
C ILE A 163 14.82 -16.85 -13.52
N THR A 164 15.22 -17.45 -14.66
CA THR A 164 16.42 -17.02 -15.40
C THR A 164 16.29 -15.67 -16.08
N ASP A 165 15.06 -15.20 -16.35
CA ASP A 165 14.82 -13.89 -16.92
C ASP A 165 14.98 -12.74 -15.90
N ALA A 166 15.12 -13.09 -14.60
CA ALA A 166 15.34 -12.11 -13.56
C ALA A 166 16.83 -11.74 -13.44
N ALA A 167 17.10 -10.48 -13.10
CA ALA A 167 18.43 -10.00 -12.81
C ALA A 167 18.49 -9.44 -11.38
N PRO A 168 19.62 -9.64 -10.66
CA PRO A 168 19.84 -8.99 -9.38
C PRO A 168 19.81 -7.47 -9.54
N GLN A 169 19.06 -6.78 -8.67
CA GLN A 169 18.95 -5.32 -8.69
C GLN A 169 18.93 -4.75 -7.27
N ARG A 170 19.37 -3.51 -7.17
CA ARG A 170 19.31 -2.77 -5.91
C ARG A 170 17.88 -2.26 -5.69
N TRP A 171 17.41 -2.30 -4.44
CA TRP A 171 16.14 -1.67 -4.11
C TRP A 171 16.22 -0.15 -4.27
N THR A 172 15.11 0.48 -4.59
CA THR A 172 14.97 1.93 -4.70
C THR A 172 13.87 2.43 -3.75
N ASP A 173 13.93 3.71 -3.41
CA ASP A 173 12.89 4.37 -2.60
C ASP A 173 11.52 4.22 -3.23
N ASP A 174 11.43 4.29 -4.56
CA ASP A 174 10.15 4.15 -5.28
C ASP A 174 9.57 2.74 -5.13
N MET A 175 10.40 1.68 -5.26
CA MET A 175 9.96 0.30 -5.02
C MET A 175 9.43 0.11 -3.60
N ALA A 176 10.14 0.66 -2.61
CA ALA A 176 9.76 0.51 -1.21
C ALA A 176 8.51 1.34 -0.84
N ARG A 177 8.31 2.51 -1.46
CA ARG A 177 7.12 3.35 -1.25
C ARG A 177 5.86 2.82 -1.92
N THR A 178 6.01 2.11 -3.04
CA THR A 178 4.88 1.51 -3.77
C THR A 178 4.48 0.15 -3.22
N ALA A 179 5.32 -0.49 -2.40
CA ALA A 179 5.03 -1.78 -1.82
C ALA A 179 4.00 -1.68 -0.67
N ASP A 180 2.95 -2.48 -0.74
CA ASP A 180 2.02 -2.70 0.37
C ASP A 180 2.65 -3.60 1.44
N VAL A 181 3.45 -4.57 0.99
CA VAL A 181 4.19 -5.49 1.86
C VAL A 181 5.65 -5.57 1.43
N ILE A 182 6.55 -5.35 2.37
CA ILE A 182 7.99 -5.62 2.22
C ILE A 182 8.34 -6.86 3.03
N VAL A 183 8.90 -7.86 2.35
CA VAL A 183 9.39 -9.09 2.99
C VAL A 183 10.91 -9.05 3.02
N THR A 184 11.48 -9.03 4.22
CA THR A 184 12.94 -9.03 4.44
C THR A 184 13.44 -10.44 4.72
N MET A 185 14.63 -10.76 4.23
CA MET A 185 15.27 -12.08 4.38
C MET A 185 16.73 -11.91 4.74
N GLY A 186 17.00 -11.37 5.94
CA GLY A 186 18.36 -11.19 6.45
C GLY A 186 19.14 -10.04 5.79
N CYS A 187 18.46 -8.96 5.38
CA CYS A 187 19.11 -7.73 4.89
C CYS A 187 19.52 -6.77 6.04
N GLY A 188 19.26 -7.13 7.29
CA GLY A 188 19.63 -6.30 8.46
C GLY A 188 18.91 -4.95 8.49
N ASP A 189 19.55 -3.96 9.13
CA ASP A 189 18.97 -2.63 9.34
C ASP A 189 18.95 -1.72 8.08
N GLU A 190 19.38 -2.23 6.92
CA GLU A 190 19.43 -1.45 5.67
C GLU A 190 18.09 -1.39 4.91
N CYS A 191 17.04 -2.04 5.45
CA CYS A 191 15.74 -2.02 4.81
C CYS A 191 14.93 -0.78 5.22
N PRO A 192 14.45 0.02 4.27
CA PRO A 192 13.69 1.22 4.59
C PRO A 192 12.32 0.86 5.15
N ILE A 193 11.93 1.54 6.22
CA ILE A 193 10.58 1.45 6.79
C ILE A 193 9.82 2.71 6.43
N TYR A 194 8.74 2.57 5.67
CA TYR A 194 7.87 3.68 5.31
C TYR A 194 6.54 3.63 6.08
N PRO A 195 5.96 4.79 6.47
CA PRO A 195 4.65 4.81 7.11
C PRO A 195 3.57 4.22 6.18
N GLY A 196 2.85 3.23 6.68
CA GLY A 196 1.78 2.56 5.96
C GLY A 196 2.18 1.26 5.24
N THR A 197 3.47 0.98 5.09
CA THR A 197 3.95 -0.28 4.52
C THR A 197 4.06 -1.36 5.60
N ARG A 198 3.50 -2.53 5.35
CA ARG A 198 3.66 -3.70 6.22
C ARG A 198 5.02 -4.34 5.97
N VAL A 199 5.83 -4.48 7.03
CA VAL A 199 7.12 -5.18 6.95
C VAL A 199 7.00 -6.54 7.64
N VAL A 200 7.47 -7.59 6.97
CA VAL A 200 7.52 -8.97 7.47
C VAL A 200 8.94 -9.47 7.34
N ASP A 201 9.51 -9.98 8.42
CA ASP A 201 10.85 -10.57 8.37
C ASP A 201 10.77 -12.10 8.36
N TRP A 202 11.46 -12.72 7.39
CA TRP A 202 11.59 -14.17 7.27
C TRP A 202 13.00 -14.58 7.64
N GLU A 203 13.14 -15.26 8.77
CA GLU A 203 14.41 -15.80 9.23
C GLU A 203 14.80 -17.06 8.40
N LEU A 204 15.53 -16.85 7.31
CA LEU A 204 15.93 -17.90 6.38
C LEU A 204 17.45 -18.06 6.34
N ARG A 205 17.91 -19.30 6.26
CA ARG A 205 19.33 -19.59 6.03
C ARG A 205 19.79 -19.04 4.68
N ASP A 206 21.06 -18.60 4.62
CA ASP A 206 21.64 -18.15 3.35
C ASP A 206 22.05 -19.35 2.49
N PRO A 207 21.47 -19.52 1.28
CA PRO A 207 21.83 -20.59 0.36
C PRO A 207 23.11 -20.30 -0.44
N ALA A 208 23.75 -19.15 -0.27
CA ALA A 208 24.93 -18.78 -1.03
C ALA A 208 26.12 -19.71 -0.69
N GLY A 209 26.70 -20.33 -1.71
CA GLY A 209 27.85 -21.23 -1.54
C GLY A 209 27.52 -22.57 -0.84
N GLN A 210 26.25 -22.90 -0.70
CA GLN A 210 25.81 -24.15 -0.05
C GLN A 210 25.49 -25.23 -1.07
N GLU A 211 25.50 -26.49 -0.59
CA GLU A 211 25.10 -27.65 -1.39
C GLU A 211 23.61 -27.61 -1.75
N ILE A 212 23.23 -28.27 -2.84
CA ILE A 212 21.88 -28.23 -3.40
C ILE A 212 20.79 -28.70 -2.41
N GLU A 213 21.12 -29.61 -1.49
CA GLU A 213 20.19 -30.10 -0.46
C GLU A 213 19.76 -29.02 0.49
N LEU A 214 20.67 -28.14 0.92
CA LEU A 214 20.33 -26.99 1.76
C LEU A 214 19.52 -25.96 0.96
N VAL A 215 19.88 -25.72 -0.30
CA VAL A 215 19.14 -24.80 -1.16
C VAL A 215 17.69 -25.26 -1.36
N ARG A 216 17.47 -26.59 -1.54
CA ARG A 216 16.14 -27.20 -1.60
C ARG A 216 15.35 -26.99 -0.32
N ALA A 217 15.98 -27.18 0.83
CA ALA A 217 15.32 -26.97 2.12
C ALA A 217 14.88 -25.51 2.30
N VAL A 218 15.75 -24.54 1.96
CA VAL A 218 15.41 -23.09 2.01
C VAL A 218 14.30 -22.76 0.99
N ARG A 219 14.36 -23.33 -0.22
CA ARG A 219 13.31 -23.19 -1.23
C ARG A 219 11.94 -23.64 -0.71
N ASP A 220 11.89 -24.83 -0.11
CA ASP A 220 10.64 -25.42 0.38
C ASP A 220 10.06 -24.61 1.54
N GLU A 221 10.91 -24.05 2.39
CA GLU A 221 10.50 -23.13 3.44
C GLU A 221 9.93 -21.81 2.86
N ILE A 222 10.59 -21.22 1.87
CA ILE A 222 10.11 -20.03 1.15
C ILE A 222 8.76 -20.32 0.48
N GLU A 223 8.58 -21.48 -0.15
CA GLU A 223 7.32 -21.86 -0.78
C GLU A 223 6.15 -21.80 0.22
N GLN A 224 6.32 -22.36 1.42
CA GLN A 224 5.28 -22.36 2.46
C GLN A 224 4.96 -20.92 2.95
N LEU A 225 5.98 -20.10 3.16
CA LEU A 225 5.81 -18.71 3.57
C LEU A 225 5.10 -17.89 2.49
N VAL A 226 5.44 -18.08 1.21
CA VAL A 226 4.79 -17.42 0.08
C VAL A 226 3.34 -17.87 -0.07
N ILE A 227 3.02 -19.16 0.10
CA ILE A 227 1.64 -19.65 0.09
C ILE A 227 0.80 -18.94 1.16
N GLY A 228 1.33 -18.83 2.38
CA GLY A 228 0.67 -18.09 3.47
C GLY A 228 0.39 -16.64 3.11
N LEU A 229 1.40 -15.93 2.62
CA LEU A 229 1.29 -14.53 2.24
C LEU A 229 0.34 -14.32 1.04
N ALA A 230 0.39 -15.20 0.04
CA ALA A 230 -0.49 -15.13 -1.13
C ALA A 230 -1.97 -15.29 -0.73
N ASN A 231 -2.28 -16.22 0.19
CA ASN A 231 -3.64 -16.41 0.71
C ASN A 231 -4.14 -15.19 1.51
N GLU A 232 -3.26 -14.50 2.24
CA GLU A 232 -3.62 -13.25 2.94
C GLU A 232 -3.92 -12.12 1.96
N LEU A 233 -3.10 -11.98 0.91
CA LEU A 233 -3.21 -10.88 -0.05
C LEU A 233 -4.31 -11.09 -1.09
N THR A 234 -4.63 -12.33 -1.39
CA THR A 234 -5.64 -12.71 -2.38
C THR A 234 -6.64 -13.69 -1.78
N PRO A 235 -7.40 -13.31 -0.73
CA PRO A 235 -8.40 -14.18 -0.18
C PRO A 235 -9.36 -14.61 -1.29
N ALA A 236 -9.63 -15.92 -1.37
CA ALA A 236 -10.62 -16.41 -2.31
C ALA A 236 -11.94 -15.69 -2.01
N CYS A 237 -12.46 -14.89 -2.96
CA CYS A 237 -13.83 -14.41 -2.87
C CYS A 237 -14.71 -15.65 -2.69
N CYS A 238 -15.48 -15.67 -1.61
CA CYS A 238 -16.49 -16.71 -1.39
C CYS A 238 -17.37 -16.77 -2.65
N ALA A 239 -17.28 -17.89 -3.36
CA ALA A 239 -18.12 -18.22 -4.49
C ALA A 239 -19.57 -18.46 -4.01
#